data_fc3468ac061557f367bef6e242417eab
#
_entry.id   fc3468ac061557f367bef6e242417eab
#
_cell.length_a   1.000
_cell.length_b   1.000
_cell.length_c   1.000
_cell.angle_alpha   90.00
_cell.angle_beta   90.00
_cell.angle_gamma   90.00
#
_symmetry.space_group_name_H-M   'P 1'
#
loop_
_entity.id
_entity.type
_entity.pdbx_description
1 polymer ?
#
loop_
_entity_poly.entity_id
_entity_poly.type
_entity_poly.pdbx_seq_one_letter_code
_entity_poly.pdbx_strand_id
1 'polypeptide(L)'
;MFTHLHVHSHFSFGIGVSSPDALAEAAARQGFRALACSDTNGVYGAVEFQRACAASGIRPILGAHLVADGQEVVALPTDERGWGALCRAITRIHWSNQSSEAGRDAPVEKGAQGVERKGCQARPDETGASLRAKRLEKLLGSVATDREGLILLSRDPAFLEQTLRLSGRDNLYAELRPGSQRHQTMAAARRLGLPVVATNGVVAADAEEWSRHRLLRAIALNTTLSALPAAELWPQRAWLCPPSELARHFPDCPQALSAAEEIAERCGYTIPIGNRTVPPRTADTAG
;
A
#
# COMPACT_ATOMS: atom_id res chain seq x y z
N MET A 1 -15.57 -15.14 8.45
CA MET A 1 -14.80 -14.21 9.30
C MET A 1 -14.14 -13.21 8.36
N PHE A 2 -13.68 -12.05 8.79
CA PHE A 2 -13.07 -11.03 7.93
C PHE A 2 -11.68 -10.67 8.47
N THR A 3 -10.72 -10.37 7.57
CA THR A 3 -9.37 -9.91 7.93
C THR A 3 -9.07 -8.61 7.21
N HIS A 4 -8.60 -7.59 7.93
CA HIS A 4 -8.12 -6.35 7.33
C HIS A 4 -6.78 -6.58 6.63
N LEU A 5 -6.76 -6.42 5.29
CA LEU A 5 -5.59 -6.66 4.43
C LEU A 5 -4.85 -5.38 4.02
N HIS A 6 -5.49 -4.22 4.17
CA HIS A 6 -4.93 -2.92 3.83
C HIS A 6 -4.92 -2.05 5.09
N VAL A 7 -3.80 -2.04 5.79
CA VAL A 7 -3.62 -1.40 7.10
C VAL A 7 -2.29 -0.67 7.14
N HIS A 8 -2.32 0.59 7.51
CA HIS A 8 -1.16 1.44 7.71
C HIS A 8 -0.86 1.62 9.19
N SER A 9 0.38 1.36 9.56
CA SER A 9 0.91 1.76 10.86
C SER A 9 1.51 3.18 10.79
N HIS A 10 2.01 3.68 11.92
CA HIS A 10 2.72 4.97 11.98
C HIS A 10 4.00 5.00 11.10
N PHE A 11 4.48 3.84 10.62
CA PHE A 11 5.58 3.78 9.65
C PHE A 11 5.16 4.21 8.23
N SER A 12 3.87 4.37 7.96
CA SER A 12 3.35 5.08 6.78
C SER A 12 3.33 6.58 7.06
N PHE A 13 4.46 7.26 6.88
CA PHE A 13 4.63 8.67 7.20
C PHE A 13 3.53 9.55 6.61
N GLY A 14 2.93 10.38 7.48
CA GLY A 14 1.85 11.28 7.09
C GLY A 14 0.51 10.60 6.77
N ILE A 15 0.38 9.28 6.98
CA ILE A 15 -0.82 8.48 6.70
C ILE A 15 -1.30 7.75 7.95
N GLY A 16 -0.54 6.76 8.41
CA GLY A 16 -0.91 5.92 9.55
C GLY A 16 -0.67 6.62 10.88
N VAL A 17 -1.54 6.38 11.83
CA VAL A 17 -1.55 7.05 13.15
C VAL A 17 -1.06 6.13 14.25
N SER A 18 -1.54 4.86 14.24
CA SER A 18 -1.38 3.94 15.34
C SER A 18 -0.08 3.15 15.23
N SER A 19 0.53 2.83 16.37
CA SER A 19 1.68 1.92 16.42
C SER A 19 1.28 0.49 16.07
N PRO A 20 2.23 -0.37 15.69
CA PRO A 20 2.00 -1.80 15.54
C PRO A 20 1.35 -2.46 16.76
N ASP A 21 1.77 -2.08 17.98
CA ASP A 21 1.19 -2.60 19.22
C ASP A 21 -0.29 -2.20 19.35
N ALA A 22 -0.61 -0.93 19.16
CA ALA A 22 -1.99 -0.43 19.24
C ALA A 22 -2.91 -1.12 18.21
N LEU A 23 -2.42 -1.35 16.98
CA LEU A 23 -3.15 -2.07 15.95
C LEU A 23 -3.38 -3.54 16.32
N ALA A 24 -2.36 -4.24 16.81
CA ALA A 24 -2.47 -5.64 17.21
C ALA A 24 -3.39 -5.83 18.42
N GLU A 25 -3.29 -4.96 19.44
CA GLU A 25 -4.17 -4.96 20.60
C GLU A 25 -5.64 -4.66 20.20
N ALA A 26 -5.88 -3.68 19.34
CA ALA A 26 -7.21 -3.37 18.84
C ALA A 26 -7.80 -4.56 18.07
N ALA A 27 -7.01 -5.23 17.23
CA ALA A 27 -7.42 -6.43 16.53
C ALA A 27 -7.80 -7.55 17.49
N ALA A 28 -6.99 -7.80 18.52
CA ALA A 28 -7.26 -8.81 19.53
C ALA A 28 -8.54 -8.52 20.32
N ARG A 29 -8.73 -7.26 20.76
CA ARG A 29 -9.96 -6.83 21.45
C ARG A 29 -11.22 -7.05 20.62
N GLN A 30 -11.12 -6.93 19.30
CA GLN A 30 -12.24 -7.12 18.36
C GLN A 30 -12.40 -8.58 17.89
N GLY A 31 -11.54 -9.51 18.36
CA GLY A 31 -11.62 -10.92 18.04
C GLY A 31 -11.12 -11.29 16.64
N PHE A 32 -10.31 -10.44 16.01
CA PHE A 32 -9.63 -10.82 14.77
C PHE A 32 -8.59 -11.89 15.03
N ARG A 33 -8.44 -12.83 14.09
CA ARG A 33 -7.41 -13.88 14.15
C ARG A 33 -6.12 -13.51 13.44
N ALA A 34 -6.24 -12.63 12.46
CA ALA A 34 -5.11 -12.16 11.67
C ALA A 34 -5.28 -10.68 11.35
N LEU A 35 -4.17 -10.01 11.12
CA LEU A 35 -4.12 -8.61 10.72
C LEU A 35 -2.98 -8.40 9.74
N ALA A 36 -3.20 -7.63 8.68
CA ALA A 36 -2.12 -7.20 7.80
C ALA A 36 -1.49 -5.88 8.29
N CYS A 37 -0.22 -5.69 7.93
CA CYS A 37 0.45 -4.39 7.90
C CYS A 37 0.97 -4.18 6.49
N SER A 38 0.48 -3.14 5.83
CA SER A 38 0.81 -2.77 4.45
C SER A 38 1.24 -1.31 4.38
N ASP A 39 2.36 -1.00 5.02
CA ASP A 39 2.87 0.38 5.07
C ASP A 39 3.29 0.88 3.68
N THR A 40 3.26 2.20 3.51
CA THR A 40 3.51 2.84 2.21
C THR A 40 4.98 2.74 1.82
N ASN A 41 5.23 2.13 0.65
CA ASN A 41 6.54 1.99 0.02
C ASN A 41 7.65 1.50 0.97
N GLY A 42 7.31 0.69 1.97
CA GLY A 42 8.28 0.21 2.93
C GLY A 42 7.76 -0.92 3.79
N VAL A 43 8.69 -1.60 4.45
CA VAL A 43 8.44 -2.67 5.42
C VAL A 43 9.19 -2.37 6.73
N TYR A 44 9.35 -1.10 7.05
CA TYR A 44 10.14 -0.63 8.19
C TYR A 44 9.64 -1.14 9.52
N GLY A 45 8.31 -1.21 9.69
CA GLY A 45 7.63 -1.70 10.88
C GLY A 45 7.40 -3.21 10.93
N ALA A 46 7.82 -3.99 9.91
CA ALA A 46 7.42 -5.38 9.77
C ALA A 46 7.85 -6.28 10.96
N VAL A 47 9.06 -6.09 11.48
CA VAL A 47 9.56 -6.86 12.64
C VAL A 47 8.81 -6.48 13.91
N GLU A 48 8.59 -5.18 14.13
CA GLU A 48 7.85 -4.68 15.29
C GLU A 48 6.39 -5.16 15.24
N PHE A 49 5.75 -5.05 14.09
CA PHE A 49 4.39 -5.54 13.87
C PHE A 49 4.26 -7.06 14.10
N GLN A 50 5.21 -7.86 13.61
CA GLN A 50 5.21 -9.30 13.84
C GLN A 50 5.32 -9.64 15.33
N ARG A 51 6.14 -8.90 16.10
CA ARG A 51 6.27 -9.07 17.56
C ARG A 51 5.00 -8.64 18.29
N ALA A 52 4.42 -7.51 17.93
CA ALA A 52 3.18 -7.01 18.51
C ALA A 52 2.01 -8.00 18.28
N CYS A 53 1.89 -8.54 17.07
CA CYS A 53 0.91 -9.58 16.77
C CYS A 53 1.12 -10.84 17.60
N ALA A 54 2.35 -11.32 17.72
CA ALA A 54 2.67 -12.50 18.54
C ALA A 54 2.30 -12.27 20.01
N ALA A 55 2.59 -11.09 20.57
CA ALA A 55 2.23 -10.72 21.94
C ALA A 55 0.72 -10.68 22.16
N SER A 56 -0.05 -10.30 21.14
CA SER A 56 -1.52 -10.17 21.18
C SER A 56 -2.27 -11.44 20.72
N GLY A 57 -1.56 -12.52 20.36
CA GLY A 57 -2.17 -13.74 19.83
C GLY A 57 -2.80 -13.60 18.45
N ILE A 58 -2.35 -12.62 17.66
CA ILE A 58 -2.80 -12.33 16.30
C ILE A 58 -1.79 -12.87 15.29
N ARG A 59 -2.25 -13.49 14.20
CA ARG A 59 -1.38 -13.91 13.11
C ARG A 59 -1.03 -12.70 12.23
N PRO A 60 0.26 -12.34 12.08
CA PRO A 60 0.67 -11.23 11.24
C PRO A 60 0.57 -11.60 9.76
N ILE A 61 0.16 -10.64 8.93
CA ILE A 61 0.27 -10.68 7.48
C ILE A 61 1.14 -9.50 7.08
N LEU A 62 2.32 -9.78 6.56
CA LEU A 62 3.24 -8.75 6.12
C LEU A 62 2.92 -8.33 4.69
N GLY A 63 3.11 -7.05 4.37
CA GLY A 63 2.88 -6.54 3.02
C GLY A 63 3.33 -5.10 2.87
N ALA A 64 3.02 -4.49 1.74
CA ALA A 64 3.20 -3.07 1.53
C ALA A 64 2.14 -2.49 0.58
N HIS A 65 1.77 -1.24 0.82
CA HIS A 65 1.02 -0.41 -0.09
C HIS A 65 2.01 0.33 -1.00
N LEU A 66 2.16 -0.15 -2.22
CA LEU A 66 3.09 0.40 -3.20
C LEU A 66 2.43 1.57 -3.94
N VAL A 67 3.08 2.72 -3.88
CA VAL A 67 2.60 3.97 -4.50
C VAL A 67 3.71 4.54 -5.38
N ALA A 68 3.40 4.80 -6.64
CA ALA A 68 4.30 5.48 -7.56
C ALA A 68 3.50 6.39 -8.49
N ASP A 69 3.86 7.66 -8.55
CA ASP A 69 3.27 8.69 -9.43
C ASP A 69 1.72 8.74 -9.39
N GLY A 70 1.14 8.55 -8.20
CA GLY A 70 -0.31 8.59 -7.98
C GLY A 70 -1.06 7.30 -8.35
N GLN A 71 -0.35 6.23 -8.70
CA GLN A 71 -0.89 4.87 -8.81
C GLN A 71 -0.60 4.07 -7.54
N GLU A 72 -1.47 3.13 -7.20
CA GLU A 72 -1.35 2.38 -5.96
C GLU A 72 -1.78 0.91 -6.11
N VAL A 73 -1.11 0.03 -5.37
CA VAL A 73 -1.44 -1.38 -5.24
C VAL A 73 -0.99 -1.91 -3.87
N VAL A 74 -1.82 -2.70 -3.21
CA VAL A 74 -1.39 -3.47 -2.04
C VAL A 74 -0.78 -4.78 -2.51
N ALA A 75 0.41 -5.08 -2.03
CA ALA A 75 1.14 -6.31 -2.34
C ALA A 75 1.38 -7.12 -1.06
N LEU A 76 0.89 -8.35 -1.05
CA LEU A 76 0.95 -9.27 0.09
C LEU A 76 1.73 -10.53 -0.31
N PRO A 77 2.88 -10.83 0.31
CA PRO A 77 3.62 -12.06 0.04
C PRO A 77 2.93 -13.28 0.66
N THR A 78 2.92 -14.37 -0.08
CA THR A 78 2.44 -15.67 0.40
C THR A 78 3.56 -16.53 1.00
N ASP A 79 4.80 -16.27 0.58
CA ASP A 79 5.98 -17.04 0.93
C ASP A 79 7.26 -16.18 0.86
N GLU A 80 8.42 -16.80 1.06
CA GLU A 80 9.73 -16.14 1.03
C GLU A 80 10.06 -15.55 -0.36
N ARG A 81 9.65 -16.20 -1.44
CA ARG A 81 9.87 -15.67 -2.81
C ARG A 81 9.07 -14.38 -3.01
N GLY A 82 7.79 -14.39 -2.59
CA GLY A 82 6.94 -13.22 -2.61
C GLY A 82 7.49 -12.09 -1.73
N TRP A 83 8.05 -12.41 -0.56
CA TRP A 83 8.73 -11.41 0.26
C TRP A 83 9.93 -10.79 -0.45
N GLY A 84 10.76 -11.60 -1.09
CA GLY A 84 11.87 -11.11 -1.91
C GLY A 84 11.41 -10.24 -3.07
N ALA A 85 10.32 -10.64 -3.76
CA ALA A 85 9.72 -9.85 -4.85
C ALA A 85 9.19 -8.49 -4.35
N LEU A 86 8.52 -8.47 -3.18
CA LEU A 86 8.07 -7.24 -2.54
C LEU A 86 9.22 -6.29 -2.22
N CYS A 87 10.29 -6.79 -1.62
CA CYS A 87 11.47 -5.98 -1.28
C CYS A 87 12.12 -5.40 -2.54
N ARG A 88 12.23 -6.17 -3.63
CA ARG A 88 12.75 -5.68 -4.91
C ARG A 88 11.84 -4.62 -5.54
N ALA A 89 10.52 -4.78 -5.45
CA ALA A 89 9.56 -3.79 -5.94
C ALA A 89 9.70 -2.46 -5.19
N ILE A 90 9.78 -2.49 -3.86
CA ILE A 90 10.03 -1.32 -3.01
C ILE A 90 11.33 -0.63 -3.42
N THR A 91 12.41 -1.39 -3.57
CA THR A 91 13.73 -0.85 -3.99
C THR A 91 13.64 -0.14 -5.34
N ARG A 92 12.98 -0.74 -6.34
CA ARG A 92 12.80 -0.12 -7.67
C ARG A 92 12.01 1.19 -7.60
N ILE A 93 10.96 1.24 -6.77
CA ILE A 93 10.17 2.47 -6.58
C ILE A 93 11.05 3.58 -5.99
N HIS A 94 11.84 3.29 -4.97
CA HIS A 94 12.72 4.29 -4.35
C HIS A 94 13.83 4.77 -5.31
N TRP A 95 14.48 3.87 -6.03
CA TRP A 95 15.53 4.25 -7.00
C TRP A 95 14.97 5.09 -8.15
N SER A 96 13.79 4.76 -8.65
CA SER A 96 13.18 5.54 -9.72
C SER A 96 12.78 6.96 -9.27
N ASN A 97 12.50 7.16 -7.97
CA ASN A 97 12.25 8.48 -7.41
C ASN A 97 13.53 9.32 -7.31
N GLN A 98 14.65 8.72 -6.89
CA GLN A 98 15.95 9.41 -6.82
C GLN A 98 16.43 9.90 -8.18
N SER A 99 16.24 9.12 -9.25
CA SER A 99 16.60 9.52 -10.60
C SER A 99 15.83 10.75 -11.10
N SER A 100 14.63 10.99 -10.59
CA SER A 100 13.82 12.17 -10.91
C SER A 100 14.21 13.41 -10.08
N GLU A 101 14.84 13.23 -8.92
CA GLU A 101 15.31 14.32 -8.05
C GLU A 101 16.74 14.76 -8.40
N ALA A 102 17.61 13.85 -8.82
CA ALA A 102 18.97 14.17 -9.25
C ALA A 102 19.05 15.15 -10.43
N GLY A 103 17.95 15.31 -11.18
CA GLY A 103 17.83 16.33 -12.21
C GLY A 103 17.51 17.75 -11.68
N ARG A 104 17.28 17.92 -10.35
CA ARG A 104 16.94 19.21 -9.74
C ARG A 104 18.12 19.87 -9.02
N ASP A 105 19.21 19.17 -8.77
CA ASP A 105 20.43 19.68 -8.13
C ASP A 105 21.45 20.14 -9.18
N ALA A 106 21.01 20.98 -10.14
CA ALA A 106 21.97 21.85 -10.84
C ALA A 106 22.39 22.96 -9.86
N PRO A 107 23.70 23.28 -9.74
CA PRO A 107 24.16 24.30 -8.80
C PRO A 107 23.46 25.62 -9.09
N VAL A 108 22.75 26.15 -8.09
CA VAL A 108 22.19 27.49 -8.13
C VAL A 108 23.37 28.46 -8.03
N GLU A 109 23.77 29.04 -9.14
CA GLU A 109 24.63 30.22 -9.13
C GLU A 109 23.95 31.33 -8.34
N LYS A 110 24.60 31.77 -7.26
CA LYS A 110 24.16 32.89 -6.43
C LYS A 110 24.28 34.19 -7.22
N GLY A 111 23.21 34.54 -7.94
CA GLY A 111 23.00 35.86 -8.53
C GLY A 111 21.80 36.52 -7.87
N ALA A 112 22.04 37.62 -7.16
CA ALA A 112 21.00 38.43 -6.52
C ALA A 112 20.02 39.00 -7.55
N GLN A 113 18.74 38.99 -7.24
CA GLN A 113 17.61 39.82 -7.62
C GLN A 113 16.41 38.99 -8.13
N GLY A 114 15.30 39.16 -7.39
CA GLY A 114 13.93 39.06 -7.85
C GLY A 114 13.53 37.80 -8.62
N VAL A 115 13.28 36.66 -7.93
CA VAL A 115 12.72 35.46 -8.59
C VAL A 115 11.23 35.37 -8.26
N GLU A 116 10.41 35.78 -9.22
CA GLU A 116 9.03 35.29 -9.34
C GLU A 116 9.07 33.78 -9.41
N ARG A 117 8.32 33.11 -8.50
CA ARG A 117 8.09 31.66 -8.54
C ARG A 117 7.33 31.34 -9.83
N LYS A 118 8.03 31.02 -10.90
CA LYS A 118 7.42 30.35 -12.05
C LYS A 118 6.98 28.95 -11.61
N GLY A 119 5.67 28.79 -11.53
CA GLY A 119 5.06 27.48 -11.38
C GLY A 119 5.63 26.51 -12.42
N CYS A 120 5.84 25.25 -12.03
CA CYS A 120 6.27 24.18 -12.91
C CYS A 120 5.27 24.08 -14.07
N GLN A 121 5.56 24.74 -15.21
CA GLN A 121 4.76 24.61 -16.41
C GLN A 121 5.05 23.22 -16.98
N ALA A 122 4.04 22.36 -16.97
CA ALA A 122 4.04 21.13 -17.75
C ALA A 122 4.36 21.48 -19.23
N ARG A 123 5.20 20.65 -19.85
CA ARG A 123 5.48 20.80 -21.28
C ARG A 123 4.16 20.75 -22.06
N PRO A 124 3.93 21.62 -23.05
CA PRO A 124 2.63 21.79 -23.72
C PRO A 124 2.11 20.54 -24.44
N ASP A 125 2.93 19.50 -24.64
CA ASP A 125 2.63 18.37 -25.53
C ASP A 125 2.23 17.08 -24.80
N GLU A 126 2.22 17.04 -23.46
CA GLU A 126 1.81 15.83 -22.75
C GLU A 126 0.31 15.88 -22.42
N THR A 127 -0.48 15.09 -23.14
CA THR A 127 -1.90 14.87 -22.80
C THR A 127 -1.99 14.13 -21.47
N GLY A 128 -3.05 14.39 -20.68
CA GLY A 128 -3.27 13.70 -19.40
C GLY A 128 -3.25 12.15 -19.52
N ALA A 129 -3.60 11.63 -20.70
CA ALA A 129 -3.52 10.19 -21.01
C ALA A 129 -2.07 9.68 -21.10
N SER A 130 -1.16 10.46 -21.70
CA SER A 130 0.27 10.12 -21.80
C SER A 130 0.95 10.11 -20.43
N LEU A 131 0.64 11.09 -19.58
CA LEU A 131 1.14 11.15 -18.21
C LEU A 131 0.63 9.95 -17.37
N ARG A 132 -0.64 9.59 -17.53
CA ARG A 132 -1.22 8.44 -16.86
C ARG A 132 -0.58 7.12 -17.31
N ALA A 133 -0.29 6.96 -18.60
CA ALA A 133 0.40 5.80 -19.14
C ALA A 133 1.82 5.66 -18.55
N LYS A 134 2.62 6.73 -18.55
CA LYS A 134 3.97 6.73 -17.96
C LYS A 134 3.97 6.39 -16.45
N ARG A 135 3.00 6.93 -15.68
CA ARG A 135 2.82 6.62 -14.26
C ARG A 135 2.51 5.15 -14.03
N LEU A 136 1.61 4.61 -14.87
CA LEU A 136 1.23 3.21 -14.78
C LEU A 136 2.39 2.27 -15.12
N GLU A 137 3.23 2.61 -16.12
CA GLU A 137 4.42 1.85 -16.49
C GLU A 137 5.42 1.72 -15.33
N LYS A 138 5.59 2.75 -14.51
CA LYS A 138 6.52 2.75 -13.38
C LYS A 138 6.10 1.75 -12.29
N LEU A 139 4.84 1.80 -11.86
CA LEU A 139 4.35 0.87 -10.84
C LEU A 139 4.30 -0.56 -11.39
N LEU A 140 3.80 -0.75 -12.61
CA LEU A 140 3.79 -2.05 -13.30
C LEU A 140 5.19 -2.62 -13.46
N GLY A 141 6.15 -1.82 -13.93
CA GLY A 141 7.55 -2.24 -14.06
C GLY A 141 8.17 -2.66 -12.74
N SER A 142 7.75 -2.04 -11.63
CA SER A 142 8.24 -2.41 -10.30
C SER A 142 7.68 -3.75 -9.80
N VAL A 143 6.43 -4.06 -10.14
CA VAL A 143 5.68 -5.19 -9.57
C VAL A 143 5.52 -6.35 -10.54
N ALA A 144 5.27 -6.08 -11.85
CA ALA A 144 4.87 -7.11 -12.80
C ALA A 144 6.02 -8.00 -13.30
N THR A 145 7.26 -7.53 -13.24
CA THR A 145 8.43 -8.30 -13.72
C THR A 145 8.81 -9.47 -12.83
N ASP A 146 8.37 -9.47 -11.58
CA ASP A 146 8.75 -10.46 -10.59
C ASP A 146 7.71 -10.45 -9.47
N ARG A 147 6.58 -11.13 -9.69
CA ARG A 147 5.48 -11.19 -8.74
C ARG A 147 5.12 -12.60 -8.27
N GLU A 148 5.98 -13.58 -8.53
CA GLU A 148 5.77 -14.93 -8.00
C GLU A 148 5.67 -14.88 -6.47
N GLY A 149 4.64 -15.50 -5.93
CA GLY A 149 4.36 -15.46 -4.49
C GLY A 149 3.78 -14.13 -3.98
N LEU A 150 3.39 -13.18 -4.85
CA LEU A 150 2.70 -11.95 -4.47
C LEU A 150 1.22 -11.98 -4.82
N ILE A 151 0.38 -11.63 -3.87
CA ILE A 151 -1.02 -11.27 -4.09
C ILE A 151 -1.09 -9.75 -4.25
N LEU A 152 -1.75 -9.30 -5.33
CA LEU A 152 -1.92 -7.88 -5.66
C LEU A 152 -3.38 -7.47 -5.53
N LEU A 153 -3.63 -6.40 -4.77
CA LEU A 153 -4.97 -5.82 -4.61
C LEU A 153 -4.91 -4.39 -5.15
N SER A 154 -5.69 -4.09 -6.19
CA SER A 154 -5.75 -2.73 -6.74
C SER A 154 -7.18 -2.30 -7.02
N ARG A 155 -7.44 -1.02 -6.83
CA ARG A 155 -8.72 -0.39 -7.18
C ARG A 155 -8.68 0.36 -8.52
N ASP A 156 -7.50 0.48 -9.16
CA ASP A 156 -7.36 1.15 -10.45
C ASP A 156 -7.68 0.18 -11.61
N PRO A 157 -8.74 0.41 -12.39
CA PRO A 157 -9.09 -0.42 -13.53
C PRO A 157 -7.98 -0.55 -14.59
N ALA A 158 -7.20 0.52 -14.81
CA ALA A 158 -6.12 0.51 -15.78
C ALA A 158 -4.95 -0.36 -15.31
N PHE A 159 -4.60 -0.27 -14.01
CA PHE A 159 -3.60 -1.15 -13.41
C PHE A 159 -4.01 -2.63 -13.50
N LEU A 160 -5.27 -2.94 -13.15
CA LEU A 160 -5.78 -4.31 -13.21
C LEU A 160 -5.73 -4.87 -14.64
N GLU A 161 -6.16 -4.09 -15.63
CA GLU A 161 -6.18 -4.50 -17.03
C GLU A 161 -4.76 -4.76 -17.58
N GLN A 162 -3.82 -3.87 -17.29
CA GLN A 162 -2.45 -4.03 -17.77
C GLN A 162 -1.71 -5.15 -17.03
N THR A 163 -1.89 -5.28 -15.72
CA THR A 163 -1.32 -6.40 -14.95
C THR A 163 -1.84 -7.74 -15.48
N LEU A 164 -3.14 -7.81 -15.75
CA LEU A 164 -3.75 -9.01 -16.32
C LEU A 164 -3.12 -9.39 -17.68
N ARG A 165 -2.84 -8.40 -18.54
CA ARG A 165 -2.20 -8.62 -19.86
C ARG A 165 -0.74 -9.04 -19.74
N LEU A 166 0.01 -8.46 -18.79
CA LEU A 166 1.46 -8.67 -18.68
C LEU A 166 1.82 -9.96 -17.92
N SER A 167 1.08 -10.28 -16.88
CA SER A 167 1.47 -11.35 -15.94
C SER A 167 0.31 -12.29 -15.55
N GLY A 168 -0.83 -12.21 -16.25
CA GLY A 168 -1.97 -13.09 -16.02
C GLY A 168 -2.81 -12.70 -14.80
N ARG A 169 -3.82 -13.56 -14.53
CA ARG A 169 -4.82 -13.31 -13.49
C ARG A 169 -4.47 -13.83 -12.10
N ASP A 170 -3.48 -14.71 -12.01
CA ASP A 170 -3.15 -15.38 -10.76
C ASP A 170 -2.77 -14.36 -9.68
N ASN A 171 -3.36 -14.50 -8.50
CA ASN A 171 -3.11 -13.60 -7.37
C ASN A 171 -3.41 -12.11 -7.64
N LEU A 172 -4.29 -11.79 -8.60
CA LEU A 172 -4.73 -10.43 -8.91
C LEU A 172 -6.18 -10.24 -8.52
N TYR A 173 -6.44 -9.29 -7.63
CA TYR A 173 -7.77 -8.99 -7.09
C TYR A 173 -8.13 -7.53 -7.29
N ALA A 174 -9.40 -7.27 -7.58
CA ALA A 174 -9.94 -5.91 -7.57
C ALA A 174 -10.31 -5.53 -6.13
N GLU A 175 -9.60 -4.52 -5.59
CA GLU A 175 -9.79 -4.03 -4.23
C GLU A 175 -11.03 -3.13 -4.14
N LEU A 176 -12.00 -3.52 -3.37
CA LEU A 176 -13.20 -2.75 -3.11
C LEU A 176 -13.10 -2.07 -1.76
N ARG A 177 -13.01 -0.74 -1.75
CA ARG A 177 -13.15 0.07 -0.54
C ARG A 177 -14.50 0.77 -0.50
N PRO A 178 -15.08 1.03 0.68
CA PRO A 178 -16.29 1.83 0.78
C PRO A 178 -16.05 3.24 0.18
N GLY A 179 -16.93 3.67 -0.73
CA GLY A 179 -16.80 4.99 -1.38
C GLY A 179 -17.24 4.99 -2.84
N SER A 180 -17.16 6.15 -3.50
CA SER A 180 -17.65 6.38 -4.86
C SER A 180 -16.95 5.55 -5.94
N GLN A 181 -15.66 5.30 -5.80
CA GLN A 181 -14.89 4.52 -6.77
C GLN A 181 -15.23 3.02 -6.78
N ARG A 182 -15.89 2.49 -5.74
CA ARG A 182 -16.26 1.09 -5.61
C ARG A 182 -17.01 0.56 -6.85
N HIS A 183 -17.94 1.33 -7.39
CA HIS A 183 -18.73 0.93 -8.56
C HIS A 183 -17.88 0.78 -9.83
N GLN A 184 -16.92 1.67 -10.03
CA GLN A 184 -16.01 1.62 -11.18
C GLN A 184 -15.09 0.39 -11.10
N THR A 185 -14.53 0.14 -9.91
CA THR A 185 -13.67 -1.04 -9.68
C THR A 185 -14.46 -2.35 -9.83
N MET A 186 -15.70 -2.40 -9.32
CA MET A 186 -16.59 -3.55 -9.49
C MET A 186 -16.92 -3.80 -10.95
N ALA A 187 -17.24 -2.76 -11.73
CA ALA A 187 -17.51 -2.88 -13.15
C ALA A 187 -16.28 -3.39 -13.92
N ALA A 188 -15.09 -2.88 -13.59
CA ALA A 188 -13.84 -3.37 -14.17
C ALA A 188 -13.57 -4.83 -13.82
N ALA A 189 -13.75 -5.23 -12.55
CA ALA A 189 -13.58 -6.60 -12.10
C ALA A 189 -14.47 -7.58 -12.90
N ARG A 190 -15.76 -7.22 -13.06
CA ARG A 190 -16.71 -8.02 -13.85
C ARG A 190 -16.28 -8.13 -15.32
N ARG A 191 -15.88 -7.01 -15.93
CA ARG A 191 -15.41 -6.98 -17.34
C ARG A 191 -14.16 -7.81 -17.55
N LEU A 192 -13.22 -7.79 -16.58
CA LEU A 192 -11.94 -8.49 -16.67
C LEU A 192 -12.01 -9.94 -16.14
N GLY A 193 -13.13 -10.35 -15.55
CA GLY A 193 -13.28 -11.66 -14.90
C GLY A 193 -12.35 -11.84 -13.70
N LEU A 194 -12.04 -10.76 -12.96
CA LEU A 194 -11.18 -10.79 -11.78
C LEU A 194 -12.00 -10.96 -10.50
N PRO A 195 -11.46 -11.69 -9.52
CA PRO A 195 -12.05 -11.76 -8.20
C PRO A 195 -11.97 -10.41 -7.49
N VAL A 196 -12.92 -10.17 -6.59
CA VAL A 196 -13.01 -8.94 -5.80
C VAL A 196 -12.66 -9.24 -4.35
N VAL A 197 -12.06 -8.27 -3.65
CA VAL A 197 -11.78 -8.34 -2.22
C VAL A 197 -12.17 -7.04 -1.53
N ALA A 198 -12.84 -7.15 -0.38
CA ALA A 198 -13.19 -5.99 0.43
C ALA A 198 -12.01 -5.60 1.33
N THR A 199 -11.75 -4.29 1.41
CA THR A 199 -10.82 -3.68 2.37
C THR A 199 -11.42 -2.41 2.94
N ASN A 200 -10.84 -1.88 4.02
CA ASN A 200 -11.24 -0.59 4.57
C ASN A 200 -10.18 0.50 4.35
N GLY A 201 -8.93 0.12 4.07
CA GLY A 201 -7.82 1.07 4.02
C GLY A 201 -7.62 1.73 5.38
N VAL A 202 -7.22 0.92 6.36
CA VAL A 202 -7.09 1.35 7.76
C VAL A 202 -5.89 2.26 7.95
N VAL A 203 -6.06 3.39 8.63
CA VAL A 203 -5.00 4.32 9.00
C VAL A 203 -4.92 4.55 10.52
N ALA A 204 -5.88 4.05 11.28
CA ALA A 204 -5.98 4.20 12.72
C ALA A 204 -6.57 2.94 13.38
N ALA A 205 -6.18 2.66 14.62
CA ALA A 205 -6.73 1.54 15.39
C ALA A 205 -8.18 1.81 15.82
N ASP A 206 -8.51 3.05 16.14
CA ASP A 206 -9.81 3.48 16.64
C ASP A 206 -10.33 4.70 15.87
N ALA A 207 -11.66 4.87 15.86
CA ALA A 207 -12.32 5.97 15.16
C ALA A 207 -11.91 7.36 15.68
N GLU A 208 -11.60 7.47 16.96
CA GLU A 208 -11.23 8.73 17.64
C GLU A 208 -9.86 9.24 17.17
N GLU A 209 -8.98 8.34 16.75
CA GLU A 209 -7.65 8.69 16.27
C GLU A 209 -7.64 9.35 14.89
N TRP A 210 -8.75 9.35 14.16
CA TRP A 210 -8.83 9.98 12.83
C TRP A 210 -8.49 11.48 12.84
N SER A 211 -8.74 12.17 13.94
CA SER A 211 -8.32 13.57 14.11
C SER A 211 -6.80 13.74 14.02
N ARG A 212 -6.03 12.76 14.51
CA ARG A 212 -4.57 12.72 14.41
C ARG A 212 -4.12 12.50 12.96
N HIS A 213 -4.85 11.68 12.19
CA HIS A 213 -4.58 11.52 10.74
C HIS A 213 -4.64 12.86 10.02
N ARG A 214 -5.65 13.70 10.29
CA ARG A 214 -5.74 15.04 9.72
C ARG A 214 -4.52 15.90 10.04
N LEU A 215 -4.06 15.85 11.29
CA LEU A 215 -2.87 16.58 11.73
C LEU A 215 -1.61 16.09 10.99
N LEU A 216 -1.42 14.78 10.90
CA LEU A 216 -0.30 14.19 10.16
C LEU A 216 -0.31 14.58 8.68
N ARG A 217 -1.49 14.59 8.04
CA ARG A 217 -1.62 15.04 6.64
C ARG A 217 -1.26 16.51 6.49
N ALA A 218 -1.71 17.38 7.39
CA ALA A 218 -1.37 18.80 7.35
C ALA A 218 0.14 19.02 7.51
N ILE A 219 0.79 18.30 8.41
CA ILE A 219 2.25 18.33 8.60
C ILE A 219 2.97 17.83 7.33
N ALA A 220 2.57 16.68 6.79
CA ALA A 220 3.20 16.08 5.61
C ALA A 220 3.10 16.98 4.37
N LEU A 221 2.01 17.75 4.23
CA LEU A 221 1.77 18.68 3.13
C LEU A 221 2.24 20.10 3.43
N ASN A 222 2.84 20.33 4.60
CA ASN A 222 3.26 21.65 5.08
C ASN A 222 2.14 22.70 4.93
N THR A 223 0.94 22.37 5.43
CA THR A 223 -0.27 23.22 5.32
C THR A 223 -0.98 23.30 6.68
N THR A 224 -2.01 24.16 6.79
CA THR A 224 -2.85 24.25 7.98
C THR A 224 -4.03 23.27 7.92
N LEU A 225 -4.61 22.94 9.06
CA LEU A 225 -5.81 22.08 9.12
C LEU A 225 -7.01 22.66 8.36
N SER A 226 -7.11 24.00 8.30
CA SER A 226 -8.19 24.70 7.60
C SER A 226 -8.00 24.73 6.07
N ALA A 227 -6.75 24.66 5.60
CA ALA A 227 -6.41 24.67 4.18
C ALA A 227 -6.18 23.26 3.61
N LEU A 228 -6.32 22.21 4.44
CA LEU A 228 -6.08 20.83 4.04
C LEU A 228 -7.17 20.35 3.07
N PRO A 229 -6.83 19.97 1.81
CA PRO A 229 -7.80 19.50 0.86
C PRO A 229 -8.46 18.18 1.30
N ALA A 230 -9.77 18.06 1.16
CA ALA A 230 -10.48 16.83 1.52
C ALA A 230 -10.01 15.60 0.73
N ALA A 231 -9.52 15.78 -0.49
CA ALA A 231 -8.96 14.73 -1.33
C ALA A 231 -7.68 14.10 -0.78
N GLU A 232 -6.98 14.80 0.11
CA GLU A 232 -5.76 14.34 0.77
C GLU A 232 -6.03 13.52 2.04
N LEU A 233 -7.28 13.45 2.45
CA LEU A 233 -7.70 12.72 3.65
C LEU A 233 -8.21 11.32 3.30
N TRP A 234 -7.78 10.34 4.09
CA TRP A 234 -8.47 9.06 4.11
C TRP A 234 -9.86 9.23 4.71
N PRO A 235 -10.83 8.40 4.31
CA PRO A 235 -12.19 8.50 4.84
C PRO A 235 -12.21 8.38 6.37
N GLN A 236 -13.13 9.08 7.02
CA GLN A 236 -13.28 9.08 8.49
C GLN A 236 -13.49 7.67 9.07
N ARG A 237 -14.02 6.74 8.26
CA ARG A 237 -14.20 5.33 8.60
C ARG A 237 -12.95 4.47 8.39
N ALA A 238 -11.80 5.03 7.99
CA ALA A 238 -10.56 4.31 7.75
C ALA A 238 -9.85 3.91 9.07
N TRP A 239 -10.59 3.29 9.96
CA TRP A 239 -10.09 2.71 11.20
C TRP A 239 -10.36 1.21 11.25
N LEU A 240 -9.75 0.51 12.20
CA LEU A 240 -9.87 -0.93 12.36
C LEU A 240 -11.26 -1.29 12.91
N CYS A 241 -12.29 -1.20 12.04
CA CYS A 241 -13.66 -1.43 12.43
C CYS A 241 -14.03 -2.92 12.53
N PRO A 242 -15.02 -3.30 13.36
CA PRO A 242 -15.49 -4.68 13.42
C PRO A 242 -16.01 -5.21 12.08
N PRO A 243 -15.95 -6.53 11.85
CA PRO A 243 -16.43 -7.14 10.60
C PRO A 243 -17.91 -6.82 10.30
N SER A 244 -18.74 -6.73 11.33
CA SER A 244 -20.17 -6.41 11.20
C SER A 244 -20.42 -4.99 10.70
N GLU A 245 -19.55 -4.05 11.05
CA GLU A 245 -19.63 -2.67 10.56
C GLU A 245 -19.19 -2.59 9.10
N LEU A 246 -18.06 -3.21 8.76
CA LEU A 246 -17.58 -3.22 7.39
C LEU A 246 -18.57 -3.92 6.44
N ALA A 247 -19.20 -5.01 6.88
CA ALA A 247 -20.17 -5.77 6.07
C ALA A 247 -21.35 -4.91 5.60
N ARG A 248 -21.76 -3.90 6.37
CA ARG A 248 -22.83 -2.97 5.98
C ARG A 248 -22.50 -2.17 4.71
N HIS A 249 -21.24 -2.05 4.36
CA HIS A 249 -20.80 -1.38 3.16
C HIS A 249 -20.74 -2.30 1.92
N PHE A 250 -20.94 -3.61 2.09
CA PHE A 250 -20.88 -4.62 1.02
C PHE A 250 -22.10 -5.54 0.97
N PRO A 251 -23.35 -5.02 1.07
CA PRO A 251 -24.54 -5.85 1.08
C PRO A 251 -24.77 -6.59 -0.25
N ASP A 252 -24.29 -6.01 -1.34
CA ASP A 252 -24.39 -6.51 -2.73
C ASP A 252 -23.21 -7.39 -3.14
N CYS A 253 -22.21 -7.57 -2.27
CA CYS A 253 -20.98 -8.31 -2.59
C CYS A 253 -20.35 -9.00 -1.36
N PRO A 254 -21.09 -9.89 -0.64
CA PRO A 254 -20.58 -10.56 0.56
C PRO A 254 -19.36 -11.45 0.25
N GLN A 255 -19.22 -11.97 -0.97
CA GLN A 255 -18.06 -12.75 -1.40
C GLN A 255 -16.75 -11.96 -1.33
N ALA A 256 -16.77 -10.63 -1.44
CA ALA A 256 -15.58 -9.81 -1.29
C ALA A 256 -15.02 -9.83 0.14
N LEU A 257 -15.89 -10.01 1.14
CA LEU A 257 -15.47 -10.19 2.55
C LEU A 257 -14.85 -11.56 2.77
N SER A 258 -15.44 -12.63 2.19
CA SER A 258 -14.88 -13.98 2.27
C SER A 258 -13.51 -14.08 1.60
N ALA A 259 -13.35 -13.39 0.46
CA ALA A 259 -12.07 -13.33 -0.25
C ALA A 259 -10.94 -12.75 0.61
N ALA A 260 -11.24 -11.81 1.51
CA ALA A 260 -10.24 -11.26 2.41
C ALA A 260 -9.70 -12.32 3.40
N GLU A 261 -10.57 -13.22 3.88
CA GLU A 261 -10.16 -14.35 4.73
C GLU A 261 -9.35 -15.38 3.94
N GLU A 262 -9.80 -15.74 2.73
CA GLU A 262 -9.07 -16.67 1.85
C GLU A 262 -7.67 -16.16 1.51
N ILE A 263 -7.52 -14.87 1.23
CA ILE A 263 -6.22 -14.24 1.01
C ILE A 263 -5.39 -14.30 2.29
N ALA A 264 -5.99 -13.99 3.44
CA ALA A 264 -5.30 -14.03 4.72
C ALA A 264 -4.73 -15.42 5.01
N GLU A 265 -5.49 -16.50 4.75
CA GLU A 265 -5.02 -17.87 4.96
C GLU A 265 -3.81 -18.25 4.08
N ARG A 266 -3.68 -17.62 2.91
CA ARG A 266 -2.57 -17.85 1.98
C ARG A 266 -1.32 -17.05 2.30
N CYS A 267 -1.43 -15.97 3.07
CA CYS A 267 -0.33 -15.10 3.48
C CYS A 267 0.26 -15.60 4.79
N GLY A 268 1.16 -16.57 4.71
CA GLY A 268 1.76 -17.22 5.88
C GLY A 268 3.22 -16.89 6.15
N TYR A 269 3.84 -16.01 5.33
CA TYR A 269 5.25 -15.66 5.51
C TYR A 269 5.48 -14.84 6.77
N THR A 270 6.52 -15.22 7.53
CA THR A 270 7.02 -14.48 8.68
C THR A 270 8.53 -14.29 8.56
N ILE A 271 9.01 -13.13 9.02
CA ILE A 271 10.45 -12.86 9.05
C ILE A 271 11.09 -13.75 10.13
N PRO A 272 12.19 -14.47 9.83
CA PRO A 272 12.87 -15.33 10.80
C PRO A 272 13.62 -14.49 11.85
N ILE A 273 12.90 -14.04 12.89
CA ILE A 273 13.47 -13.23 13.97
C ILE A 273 14.29 -14.14 14.90
N GLY A 274 15.53 -13.70 15.20
CA GLY A 274 16.43 -14.42 16.10
C GLY A 274 17.31 -15.47 15.42
N ASN A 275 17.06 -15.81 14.18
CA ASN A 275 17.93 -16.69 13.41
C ASN A 275 19.06 -15.85 12.78
N ARG A 276 20.30 -16.24 13.02
CA ARG A 276 21.44 -15.60 12.39
C ARG A 276 21.55 -16.07 10.94
N THR A 277 21.16 -15.22 10.00
CA THR A 277 21.40 -15.45 8.57
C THR A 277 22.82 -15.02 8.25
N VAL A 278 23.69 -15.96 7.93
CA VAL A 278 25.05 -15.67 7.42
C VAL A 278 24.94 -15.64 5.89
N PRO A 279 25.32 -14.55 5.20
CA PRO A 279 25.32 -14.55 3.75
C PRO A 279 26.25 -15.67 3.25
N PRO A 280 25.91 -16.33 2.12
CA PRO A 280 26.79 -17.33 1.54
C PRO A 280 28.16 -16.71 1.29
N ARG A 281 29.23 -17.39 1.68
CA ARG A 281 30.59 -16.99 1.27
C ARG A 281 30.60 -16.97 -0.25
N THR A 282 30.91 -15.82 -0.85
CA THR A 282 31.35 -15.79 -2.23
C THR A 282 32.53 -16.70 -2.31
N ALA A 283 32.45 -17.76 -3.11
CA ALA A 283 33.63 -18.58 -3.41
C ALA A 283 34.73 -17.62 -3.90
N ASP A 284 35.85 -17.62 -3.18
CA ASP A 284 37.01 -16.91 -3.63
C ASP A 284 37.30 -17.37 -5.07
N THR A 285 37.12 -16.47 -6.02
CA THR A 285 37.71 -16.63 -7.33
C THR A 285 39.21 -16.51 -7.14
N ALA A 286 39.81 -17.61 -6.68
CA ALA A 286 41.24 -17.80 -6.67
C ALA A 286 41.63 -18.35 -8.04
N GLY A 287 42.49 -17.64 -8.73
CA GLY A 287 43.22 -18.13 -9.90
C GLY A 287 43.38 -17.09 -10.96
#